data_923987303bb14d3695c31448a2664f9a
#
_entry.id   923987303bb14d3695c31448a2664f9a
#
_cell.length_a   1.000
_cell.length_b   1.000
_cell.length_c   1.000
_cell.angle_alpha   90.00
_cell.angle_beta   90.00
_cell.angle_gamma   90.00
#
_symmetry.space_group_name_H-M   'P 1'
#
loop_
_entity.id
_entity.type
_entity.pdbx_description
1 polymer ?
#
loop_
_entity_poly.entity_id
_entity_poly.type
_entity_poly.pdbx_seq_one_letter_code
_entity_poly.pdbx_strand_id
1 'polypeptide(L)'
;MADGPRIPYPEFSALPPEMIAELERCAREGTPRPESSAVRAHSPAAFWSFANAWEALFRQGVVEHELKELCRLYVSRSVNCAYCGNQRSERARADGLDEHLVDNLVNFE
;
A
#
# COMPACT_ATOMS: atom_id res chain seq x y z
N MET A 1 -1.36 23.74 15.04
CA MET A 1 -1.41 22.30 14.80
C MET A 1 -0.47 21.96 13.65
N ALA A 2 0.42 21.02 13.86
CA ALA A 2 1.34 20.65 12.80
C ALA A 2 0.59 19.91 11.70
N ASP A 3 0.78 20.37 10.47
CA ASP A 3 0.29 19.69 9.29
C ASP A 3 1.34 18.64 8.89
N GLY A 4 0.98 17.38 8.89
CA GLY A 4 1.86 16.30 8.49
C GLY A 4 2.01 15.22 9.57
N PRO A 5 2.83 14.19 9.30
CA PRO A 5 2.99 13.08 10.21
C PRO A 5 3.81 13.47 11.45
N ARG A 6 3.58 12.76 12.56
CA ARG A 6 4.36 12.95 13.78
C ARG A 6 5.84 12.66 13.58
N ILE A 7 6.13 11.68 12.74
CA ILE A 7 7.51 11.39 12.32
C ILE A 7 7.68 12.06 10.96
N PRO A 8 8.59 13.01 10.82
CA PRO A 8 8.76 13.71 9.55
C PRO A 8 9.29 12.76 8.47
N TYR A 9 8.96 13.06 7.22
CA TYR A 9 9.55 12.33 6.11
C TYR A 9 11.05 12.64 6.02
N PRO A 10 11.89 11.65 5.67
CA PRO A 10 13.30 11.93 5.44
C PRO A 10 13.48 12.78 4.18
N GLU A 11 14.62 13.46 4.08
CA GLU A 11 14.98 14.18 2.86
C GLU A 11 15.19 13.19 1.71
N PHE A 12 14.40 13.32 0.65
CA PHE A 12 14.48 12.43 -0.50
C PHE A 12 15.87 12.38 -1.11
N SER A 13 16.53 13.55 -1.20
CA SER A 13 17.88 13.64 -1.76
C SER A 13 18.93 12.86 -0.98
N ALA A 14 18.64 12.53 0.29
CA ALA A 14 19.56 11.79 1.15
C ALA A 14 19.29 10.27 1.12
N LEU A 15 18.22 9.82 0.46
CA LEU A 15 17.87 8.41 0.39
C LEU A 15 18.70 7.69 -0.69
N PRO A 16 19.02 6.40 -0.47
CA PRO A 16 19.63 5.60 -1.54
C PRO A 16 18.73 5.53 -2.78
N PRO A 17 19.31 5.46 -3.99
CA PRO A 17 18.52 5.40 -5.23
C PRO A 17 17.50 4.28 -5.27
N GLU A 18 17.80 3.12 -4.71
CA GLU A 18 16.88 1.98 -4.67
C GLU A 18 15.66 2.23 -3.79
N MET A 19 15.80 3.01 -2.72
CA MET A 19 14.66 3.43 -1.89
C MET A 19 13.76 4.41 -2.64
N ILE A 20 14.38 5.36 -3.35
CA ILE A 20 13.65 6.32 -4.18
C ILE A 20 12.86 5.58 -5.26
N ALA A 21 13.47 4.61 -5.93
CA ALA A 21 12.81 3.80 -6.94
C ALA A 21 11.60 3.04 -6.36
N GLU A 22 11.74 2.50 -5.15
CA GLU A 22 10.64 1.82 -4.47
C GLU A 22 9.49 2.76 -4.14
N LEU A 23 9.79 3.97 -3.66
CA LEU A 23 8.77 4.98 -3.37
C LEU A 23 8.03 5.41 -4.64
N GLU A 24 8.74 5.59 -5.74
CA GLU A 24 8.14 5.92 -7.03
C GLU A 24 7.22 4.78 -7.51
N ARG A 25 7.64 3.53 -7.31
CA ARG A 25 6.83 2.37 -7.64
C ARG A 25 5.55 2.34 -6.82
N CYS A 26 5.63 2.61 -5.51
CA CYS A 26 4.45 2.70 -4.65
C CYS A 26 3.45 3.74 -5.18
N ALA A 27 3.95 4.89 -5.60
CA ALA A 27 3.10 5.95 -6.15
C ALA A 27 2.38 5.49 -7.42
N ARG A 28 3.07 4.76 -8.30
CA ARG A 28 2.47 4.25 -9.55
C ARG A 28 1.45 3.15 -9.29
N GLU A 29 1.75 2.25 -8.39
CA GLU A 29 0.92 1.05 -8.15
C GLU A 29 -0.24 1.30 -7.20
N GLY A 30 -0.21 2.40 -6.45
CA GLY A 30 -1.31 2.85 -5.61
C GLY A 30 -1.38 2.20 -4.25
N THR A 31 -0.75 1.05 -4.04
CA THR A 31 -0.67 0.38 -2.75
C THR A 31 0.62 -0.45 -2.64
N PRO A 32 1.39 -0.34 -1.53
CA PRO A 32 1.15 0.62 -0.45
C PRO A 32 1.36 2.05 -0.92
N ARG A 33 0.73 3.00 -0.25
CA ARG A 33 0.96 4.41 -0.57
C ARG A 33 2.39 4.81 -0.19
N PRO A 34 3.01 5.71 -0.96
CA PRO A 34 4.41 6.08 -0.71
C PRO A 34 4.63 6.76 0.64
N GLU A 35 3.61 7.43 1.19
CA GLU A 35 3.73 8.15 2.46
C GLU A 35 4.13 7.22 3.61
N SER A 36 3.49 6.06 3.73
CA SER A 36 3.82 5.10 4.79
C SER A 36 5.21 4.50 4.62
N SER A 37 5.60 4.23 3.38
CA SER A 37 6.94 3.72 3.08
C SER A 37 8.01 4.78 3.33
N ALA A 38 7.72 6.06 3.04
CA ALA A 38 8.65 7.15 3.30
C ALA A 38 8.95 7.29 4.80
N VAL A 39 7.94 7.12 5.67
CA VAL A 39 8.18 7.13 7.12
C VAL A 39 9.08 5.96 7.52
N ARG A 40 8.85 4.77 6.98
CA ARG A 40 9.70 3.61 7.26
C ARG A 40 11.14 3.78 6.77
N ALA A 41 11.38 4.67 5.82
CA ALA A 41 12.72 4.89 5.27
C ALA A 41 13.72 5.47 6.26
N HIS A 42 13.27 5.95 7.44
CA HIS A 42 14.17 6.29 8.54
C HIS A 42 14.95 5.08 9.07
N SER A 43 14.40 3.87 8.86
CA SER A 43 15.07 2.63 9.25
C SER A 43 15.12 1.72 8.00
N PRO A 44 16.31 1.54 7.40
CA PRO A 44 16.42 0.67 6.22
C PRO A 44 15.88 -0.74 6.44
N ALA A 45 16.09 -1.31 7.63
CA ALA A 45 15.57 -2.63 7.95
C ALA A 45 14.04 -2.67 7.93
N ALA A 46 13.37 -1.67 8.50
CA ALA A 46 11.92 -1.57 8.48
C ALA A 46 11.39 -1.35 7.06
N PHE A 47 12.04 -0.49 6.30
CA PHE A 47 11.66 -0.20 4.92
C PHE A 47 11.69 -1.47 4.06
N TRP A 48 12.82 -2.17 4.06
CA TRP A 48 13.00 -3.33 3.20
C TRP A 48 12.25 -4.57 3.67
N SER A 49 12.07 -4.75 4.98
CA SER A 49 11.24 -5.83 5.50
C SER A 49 9.82 -5.73 4.96
N PHE A 50 9.24 -4.54 4.99
CA PHE A 50 7.91 -4.31 4.48
C PHE A 50 7.87 -4.43 2.96
N ALA A 51 8.79 -3.77 2.26
CA ALA A 51 8.81 -3.78 0.79
C ALA A 51 8.97 -5.19 0.24
N ASN A 52 9.85 -5.99 0.82
CA ASN A 52 10.10 -7.37 0.39
C ASN A 52 8.90 -8.29 0.69
N ALA A 53 8.29 -8.14 1.86
CA ALA A 53 7.09 -8.90 2.20
C ALA A 53 5.93 -8.55 1.25
N TRP A 54 5.73 -7.26 0.96
CA TRP A 54 4.68 -6.82 0.07
C TRP A 54 4.88 -7.38 -1.35
N GLU A 55 6.11 -7.34 -1.84
CA GLU A 55 6.44 -7.92 -3.14
C GLU A 55 6.10 -9.40 -3.20
N ALA A 56 6.54 -10.16 -2.22
CA ALA A 56 6.36 -11.61 -2.20
C ALA A 56 4.90 -12.03 -2.01
N LEU A 57 4.17 -11.34 -1.13
CA LEU A 57 2.82 -11.75 -0.74
C LEU A 57 1.72 -11.10 -1.58
N PHE A 58 1.92 -9.86 -1.98
CA PHE A 58 0.86 -9.10 -2.65
C PHE A 58 0.99 -9.11 -4.16
N ARG A 59 2.20 -8.94 -4.69
CA ARG A 59 2.41 -8.85 -6.14
C ARG A 59 2.67 -10.18 -6.82
N GLN A 60 3.15 -11.17 -6.07
CA GLN A 60 3.50 -12.50 -6.59
C GLN A 60 2.56 -13.55 -6.01
N GLY A 61 2.75 -14.80 -6.42
CA GLY A 61 1.99 -15.92 -5.91
C GLY A 61 0.88 -16.35 -6.85
N VAL A 62 0.11 -17.35 -6.40
CA VAL A 62 -0.88 -18.04 -7.25
C VAL A 62 -2.28 -17.48 -7.13
N VAL A 63 -2.55 -16.66 -6.10
CA VAL A 63 -3.86 -16.04 -5.93
C VAL A 63 -3.96 -14.81 -6.84
N GLU A 64 -5.09 -14.65 -7.50
CA GLU A 64 -5.33 -13.51 -8.39
C GLU A 64 -5.19 -12.19 -7.62
N HIS A 65 -4.56 -11.21 -8.26
CA HIS A 65 -4.21 -9.96 -7.61
C HIS A 65 -5.45 -9.17 -7.16
N GLU A 66 -6.50 -9.14 -7.97
CA GLU A 66 -7.74 -8.45 -7.60
C GLU A 66 -8.38 -9.06 -6.36
N LEU A 67 -8.32 -10.39 -6.20
CA LEU A 67 -8.82 -11.06 -5.01
C LEU A 67 -7.99 -10.69 -3.78
N LYS A 68 -6.68 -10.62 -3.93
CA LYS A 68 -5.81 -10.15 -2.84
C LYS A 68 -6.16 -8.72 -2.42
N GLU A 69 -6.45 -7.85 -3.38
CA GLU A 69 -6.84 -6.48 -3.10
C GLU A 69 -8.18 -6.42 -2.35
N LEU A 70 -9.16 -7.22 -2.76
CA LEU A 70 -10.43 -7.31 -2.04
C LEU A 70 -10.22 -7.78 -0.59
N CYS A 71 -9.38 -8.79 -0.38
CA CYS A 71 -9.04 -9.27 0.96
C CYS A 71 -8.37 -8.18 1.78
N ARG A 72 -7.44 -7.44 1.19
CA ARG A 72 -6.77 -6.31 1.86
C ARG A 72 -7.77 -5.25 2.29
N LEU A 73 -8.69 -4.89 1.41
CA LEU A 73 -9.72 -3.90 1.69
C LEU A 73 -10.69 -4.39 2.78
N TYR A 74 -11.06 -5.65 2.75
CA TYR A 74 -11.90 -6.23 3.80
C TYR A 74 -11.23 -6.15 5.17
N VAL A 75 -9.96 -6.54 5.25
CA VAL A 75 -9.20 -6.44 6.50
C VAL A 75 -9.12 -4.99 6.97
N SER A 76 -8.88 -4.05 6.07
CA SER A 76 -8.79 -2.63 6.41
C SER A 76 -10.09 -2.11 7.04
N ARG A 77 -11.23 -2.56 6.56
CA ARG A 77 -12.54 -2.20 7.12
C ARG A 77 -12.78 -2.87 8.46
N SER A 78 -12.36 -4.12 8.60
CA SER A 78 -12.52 -4.87 9.85
C SER A 78 -11.80 -4.21 11.02
N VAL A 79 -10.68 -3.56 10.76
CA VAL A 79 -9.88 -2.88 11.78
C VAL A 79 -10.04 -1.36 11.79
N ASN A 80 -10.99 -0.84 11.02
CA ASN A 80 -11.29 0.59 10.92
C ASN A 80 -10.08 1.43 10.51
N CYS A 81 -9.28 0.94 9.57
CA CYS A 81 -8.16 1.70 9.04
C CYS A 81 -8.61 2.50 7.81
N ALA A 82 -8.93 3.77 7.99
CA ALA A 82 -9.37 4.63 6.88
C ALA A 82 -8.27 4.81 5.85
N TYR A 83 -7.03 5.01 6.28
CA TYR A 83 -5.88 5.13 5.38
C TYR A 83 -5.71 3.87 4.51
N CYS A 84 -5.77 2.71 5.13
CA CYS A 84 -5.64 1.44 4.42
C CYS A 84 -6.81 1.21 3.45
N GLY A 85 -8.01 1.53 3.88
CA GLY A 85 -9.23 1.33 3.10
C GLY A 85 -9.40 2.30 1.94
N ASN A 86 -8.68 3.42 1.94
CA ASN A 86 -8.72 4.41 0.87
C ASN A 86 -7.62 4.22 -0.18
N GLN A 87 -6.77 3.24 -0.02
CA GLN A 87 -5.78 2.89 -1.04
C GLN A 87 -6.41 1.95 -2.07
N ARG A 88 -5.94 2.04 -3.31
CA ARG A 88 -6.36 1.13 -4.38
C ARG A 88 -5.16 0.70 -5.20
N SER A 89 -5.06 -0.60 -5.47
CA SER A 89 -4.08 -1.13 -6.40
C SER A 89 -4.49 -0.78 -7.83
N GLU A 90 -3.62 -0.10 -8.56
CA GLU A 90 -3.88 0.23 -9.96
C GLU A 90 -3.91 -1.04 -10.83
N ARG A 91 -3.09 -2.04 -10.49
CA ARG A 91 -3.14 -3.34 -11.17
C ARG A 91 -4.48 -4.02 -10.97
N ALA A 92 -5.02 -4.01 -9.75
CA ALA A 92 -6.32 -4.61 -9.48
C ALA A 92 -7.43 -3.90 -10.24
N ARG A 93 -7.37 -2.57 -10.34
CA ARG A 93 -8.32 -1.79 -11.14
C ARG A 93 -8.26 -2.19 -12.62
N ALA A 94 -7.06 -2.35 -13.15
CA ALA A 94 -6.87 -2.78 -14.54
C ALA A 94 -7.40 -4.19 -14.77
N ASP A 95 -7.35 -5.05 -13.74
CA ASP A 95 -7.83 -6.43 -13.80
C ASP A 95 -9.35 -6.55 -13.58
N GLY A 96 -10.05 -5.43 -13.31
CA GLY A 96 -11.50 -5.43 -13.22
C GLY A 96 -12.09 -5.07 -11.85
N LEU A 97 -11.26 -4.74 -10.86
CA LEU A 97 -11.76 -4.28 -9.57
C LEU A 97 -12.50 -2.96 -9.74
N ASP A 98 -13.76 -2.89 -9.30
CA ASP A 98 -14.54 -1.68 -9.32
C ASP A 98 -15.02 -1.29 -7.91
N GLU A 99 -15.47 -0.04 -7.75
CA GLU A 99 -15.89 0.47 -6.44
C GLU A 99 -17.21 -0.15 -5.98
N HIS A 100 -18.01 -0.68 -6.88
CA HIS A 100 -19.22 -1.39 -6.50
C HIS A 100 -18.87 -2.67 -5.71
N LEU A 101 -17.88 -3.42 -6.18
CA LEU A 101 -17.39 -4.60 -5.45
C LEU A 101 -16.83 -4.19 -4.08
N VAL A 102 -16.07 -3.10 -4.02
CA VAL A 102 -15.50 -2.61 -2.78
C VAL A 102 -16.61 -2.20 -1.79
N ASP A 103 -17.62 -1.49 -2.27
CA ASP A 103 -18.73 -1.04 -1.42
C ASP A 103 -19.55 -2.20 -0.86
N ASN A 104 -19.58 -3.33 -1.55
CA ASN A 104 -20.35 -4.50 -1.15
C ASN A 104 -19.53 -5.56 -0.38
N LEU A 105 -18.29 -5.26 -0.03
CA LEU A 105 -17.43 -6.22 0.69
C LEU A 105 -18.02 -6.71 2.02
N VAL A 106 -18.86 -5.92 2.67
CA VAL A 106 -19.49 -6.29 3.94
C VAL A 106 -20.85 -6.97 3.75
N ASN A 107 -21.33 -7.10 2.50
CA ASN A 107 -22.65 -7.62 2.16
C ASN A 107 -22.55 -8.88 1.29
N PHE A 108 -21.61 -9.75 1.60
CA PHE A 108 -21.30 -10.93 0.77
C PHE A 108 -22.13 -12.17 1.11
N GLU A 109 -23.22 -12.05 1.80
CA GLU A 109 -24.13 -13.15 2.14
C GLU A 109 -24.87 -13.70 0.92
#